data_e3c2028f82984957800a35d713cb0ef3
#
_entry.id   e3c2028f82984957800a35d713cb0ef3
#
_cell.length_a   1.000
_cell.length_b   1.000
_cell.length_c   1.000
_cell.angle_alpha   90.00
_cell.angle_beta   90.00
_cell.angle_gamma   90.00
#
_symmetry.space_group_name_H-M   'P 1'
#
loop_
_entity.id
_entity.type
_entity.pdbx_description
1 polymer ?
#
loop_
_entity_poly.entity_id
_entity_poly.type
_entity_poly.pdbx_seq_one_letter_code
_entity_poly.pdbx_strand_id
1 'polypeptide(L)'
;MNKQWKRFMAATFCAAILTGFGSFGVNAAYELSAEVKQPTPALLTATEIGVKVRENTAMQNLQNKDAILITSFCTTFKDTRAKTIDAVVNKIKKAFPHKEVRVAFTSHIIIDRIMKHEGIQYYTPEQAYDNLKKDGYNRIAIVPFNIIPGIEYDYSVEAANLQQKNFKKIAVATPVMYYMGQEDQPDQINDFLNALKYQLPQHMQKNEAVLFMAHGTPHPGNAFYAVMQDRMEMMGMKNAYVYSVEGRPNLDDVIPHLKANKIQKVTLMPIMMVAGDHANNDMAGDEPDSHKMILQKEGFKVNTYIRGLGENPKIQDLFVERAREAVQALDTKEAKVPYTPMHSKKH
;
A
#
# COMPACT_ATOMS: atom_id res chain seq x y z
N MET A 1 8.27 6.64 -44.62
CA MET A 1 8.41 6.28 -43.20
C MET A 1 9.86 6.54 -42.80
N ASN A 2 10.07 7.59 -42.03
CA ASN A 2 11.39 8.21 -41.82
C ASN A 2 12.31 7.51 -40.83
N LYS A 3 13.57 7.31 -41.30
CA LYS A 3 14.72 6.72 -40.60
C LYS A 3 15.37 7.66 -39.58
N GLN A 4 14.66 8.29 -38.66
CA GLN A 4 15.29 9.22 -37.71
C GLN A 4 15.19 8.84 -36.21
N TRP A 5 14.67 7.64 -35.89
CA TRP A 5 14.52 7.22 -34.48
C TRP A 5 15.58 6.21 -33.98
N LYS A 6 16.72 6.08 -34.68
CA LYS A 6 17.78 5.11 -34.32
C LYS A 6 19.14 5.76 -34.04
N ARG A 7 19.19 6.88 -33.34
CA ARG A 7 20.47 7.48 -32.93
C ARG A 7 20.40 8.17 -31.57
N PHE A 8 20.14 7.42 -30.50
CA PHE A 8 20.54 7.80 -29.14
C PHE A 8 20.68 6.52 -28.30
N MET A 9 21.67 5.72 -28.60
CA MET A 9 22.22 4.73 -27.68
C MET A 9 23.71 4.57 -28.01
N ALA A 10 24.53 5.30 -27.27
CA ALA A 10 25.94 4.97 -27.09
C ALA A 10 26.24 5.24 -25.62
N ALA A 11 26.04 4.25 -24.79
CA ALA A 11 26.48 4.24 -23.41
C ALA A 11 27.73 3.35 -23.30
N THR A 12 28.73 3.90 -22.71
CA THR A 12 30.02 3.33 -22.42
C THR A 12 29.90 2.21 -21.39
N PHE A 13 30.25 0.97 -21.79
CA PHE A 13 30.43 -0.16 -20.88
C PHE A 13 31.71 0.01 -20.11
N CYS A 14 31.68 0.18 -18.81
CA CYS A 14 32.75 -0.16 -17.88
C CYS A 14 32.36 -1.40 -17.10
N ALA A 15 32.98 -2.52 -17.43
CA ALA A 15 32.90 -3.76 -16.70
C ALA A 15 33.63 -3.65 -15.38
N ALA A 16 32.95 -3.86 -14.26
CA ALA A 16 33.56 -4.25 -12.99
C ALA A 16 32.84 -5.49 -12.48
N ILE A 17 33.52 -6.62 -12.57
CA ILE A 17 33.13 -7.89 -11.94
C ILE A 17 33.40 -7.74 -10.44
N LEU A 18 32.36 -7.80 -9.59
CA LEU A 18 32.52 -8.13 -8.17
C LEU A 18 31.24 -8.84 -7.66
N THR A 19 31.46 -10.05 -7.29
CA THR A 19 30.76 -11.00 -6.41
C THR A 19 29.54 -10.52 -5.64
N GLY A 20 28.48 -11.22 -5.88
CA GLY A 20 27.23 -11.45 -5.18
C GLY A 20 27.01 -10.91 -3.77
N PHE A 21 26.15 -9.93 -3.73
CA PHE A 21 25.03 -9.75 -2.82
C PHE A 21 24.10 -8.80 -3.57
N GLY A 22 22.90 -9.26 -3.87
CA GLY A 22 21.93 -8.43 -4.58
C GLY A 22 21.66 -7.17 -3.79
N SER A 23 22.27 -6.07 -4.19
CA SER A 23 21.83 -4.73 -3.81
C SER A 23 20.48 -4.52 -4.51
N PHE A 24 19.40 -4.69 -3.76
CA PHE A 24 18.12 -4.13 -4.17
C PHE A 24 18.33 -2.62 -4.28
N GLY A 25 18.46 -2.13 -5.50
CA GLY A 25 18.61 -0.71 -5.75
C GLY A 25 17.44 0.03 -5.15
N VAL A 26 17.72 1.00 -4.29
CA VAL A 26 16.73 1.99 -3.90
C VAL A 26 16.34 2.68 -5.20
N ASN A 27 15.13 2.43 -5.68
CA ASN A 27 14.66 2.96 -6.94
C ASN A 27 14.84 4.48 -6.95
N ALA A 28 15.55 4.97 -7.97
CA ALA A 28 15.73 6.39 -8.17
C ALA A 28 14.35 7.07 -8.21
N ALA A 29 14.18 8.11 -7.43
CA ALA A 29 13.04 8.97 -7.56
C ALA A 29 13.06 9.58 -8.97
N TYR A 30 11.89 9.89 -9.55
CA TYR A 30 11.81 10.62 -10.80
C TYR A 30 12.75 11.82 -10.78
N GLU A 31 13.70 11.86 -11.72
CA GLU A 31 14.67 12.94 -11.82
C GLU A 31 14.18 14.00 -12.80
N LEU A 32 14.34 15.26 -12.40
CA LEU A 32 14.06 16.38 -13.30
C LEU A 32 15.12 16.42 -14.40
N SER A 33 14.71 16.85 -15.60
CA SER A 33 15.66 17.13 -16.68
C SER A 33 16.77 18.04 -16.19
N ALA A 34 18.01 17.76 -16.60
CA ALA A 34 19.19 18.61 -16.33
C ALA A 34 19.04 20.06 -16.87
N GLU A 35 18.07 20.32 -17.73
CA GLU A 35 17.74 21.65 -18.22
C GLU A 35 17.01 22.52 -17.17
N VAL A 36 16.39 21.92 -16.17
CA VAL A 36 15.73 22.60 -15.05
C VAL A 36 16.82 23.05 -14.06
N LYS A 37 17.37 24.23 -14.23
CA LYS A 37 18.50 24.73 -13.43
C LYS A 37 18.13 25.15 -12.01
N GLN A 38 16.89 25.63 -11.80
CA GLN A 38 16.41 26.13 -10.52
C GLN A 38 15.00 25.62 -10.24
N PRO A 39 14.85 24.34 -9.84
CA PRO A 39 13.53 23.79 -9.53
C PRO A 39 12.94 24.47 -8.29
N THR A 40 11.66 24.83 -8.37
CA THR A 40 10.94 25.37 -7.22
C THR A 40 10.63 24.26 -6.21
N PRO A 41 10.42 24.58 -4.91
CA PRO A 41 9.99 23.59 -3.90
C PRO A 41 8.71 22.85 -4.32
N ALA A 42 7.76 23.55 -4.93
CA ALA A 42 6.52 22.94 -5.42
C ALA A 42 6.78 21.88 -6.51
N LEU A 43 7.67 22.17 -7.47
CA LEU A 43 8.07 21.22 -8.50
C LEU A 43 8.78 20.00 -7.90
N LEU A 44 9.71 20.23 -6.97
CA LEU A 44 10.41 19.14 -6.27
C LEU A 44 9.45 18.24 -5.49
N THR A 45 8.46 18.82 -4.81
CA THR A 45 7.43 18.05 -4.11
C THR A 45 6.54 17.27 -5.09
N ALA A 46 6.10 17.92 -6.19
CA ALA A 46 5.24 17.28 -7.20
C ALA A 46 5.92 16.10 -7.90
N THR A 47 7.24 16.14 -8.06
CA THR A 47 8.04 15.07 -8.67
C THR A 47 8.56 14.03 -7.68
N GLU A 48 8.16 14.11 -6.41
CA GLU A 48 8.53 13.11 -5.41
C GLU A 48 7.69 11.85 -5.57
N ILE A 49 8.19 10.90 -6.35
CA ILE A 49 7.58 9.58 -6.57
C ILE A 49 8.26 8.55 -5.66
N GLY A 50 7.51 7.54 -5.20
CA GLY A 50 8.02 6.49 -4.32
C GLY A 50 8.04 6.89 -2.86
N VAL A 51 9.04 6.40 -2.13
CA VAL A 51 9.20 6.69 -0.70
C VAL A 51 9.33 8.20 -0.49
N LYS A 52 8.40 8.77 0.31
CA LYS A 52 8.38 10.20 0.65
C LYS A 52 9.32 10.45 1.82
N VAL A 53 10.22 11.42 1.70
CA VAL A 53 11.18 11.75 2.77
C VAL A 53 10.98 13.17 3.26
N ARG A 54 10.96 13.34 4.57
CA ARG A 54 10.87 14.63 5.26
C ARG A 54 12.04 14.75 6.20
N GLU A 55 12.79 15.85 6.11
CA GLU A 55 13.98 16.11 6.92
C GLU A 55 13.88 17.47 7.61
N ASN A 56 14.45 17.57 8.81
CA ASN A 56 14.60 18.81 9.53
C ASN A 56 16.10 19.09 9.73
N THR A 57 16.60 20.11 9.02
CA THR A 57 18.03 20.48 9.05
C THR A 57 18.51 20.91 10.44
N ALA A 58 17.63 21.48 11.27
CA ALA A 58 17.99 21.90 12.63
C ALA A 58 18.29 20.71 13.57
N MET A 59 17.85 19.52 13.23
CA MET A 59 18.02 18.31 14.05
C MET A 59 19.11 17.36 13.53
N GLN A 60 19.88 17.73 12.50
CA GLN A 60 20.86 16.85 11.85
C GLN A 60 21.92 16.30 12.79
N ASN A 61 22.33 17.09 13.80
CA ASN A 61 23.35 16.70 14.76
C ASN A 61 22.86 15.80 15.90
N LEU A 62 21.55 15.51 15.99
CA LEU A 62 21.02 14.60 17.00
C LEU A 62 21.44 13.16 16.70
N GLN A 63 21.79 12.42 17.75
CA GLN A 63 22.00 10.99 17.66
C GLN A 63 20.73 10.29 17.15
N ASN A 64 20.86 9.39 16.19
CA ASN A 64 19.73 8.69 15.60
C ASN A 64 19.07 7.74 16.61
N LYS A 65 17.75 7.86 16.75
CA LYS A 65 16.91 6.91 17.47
C LYS A 65 15.70 6.61 16.59
N ASP A 66 15.69 5.40 16.03
CA ASP A 66 14.76 4.99 14.98
C ASP A 66 13.56 4.25 15.54
N ALA A 67 12.39 4.48 14.92
CA ALA A 67 11.21 3.64 15.09
C ALA A 67 10.52 3.38 13.74
N ILE A 68 9.76 2.30 13.68
CA ILE A 68 8.82 2.00 12.59
C ILE A 68 7.42 2.28 13.11
N LEU A 69 6.66 3.12 12.40
CA LEU A 69 5.26 3.38 12.66
C LEU A 69 4.42 2.78 11.53
N ILE A 70 3.60 1.81 11.87
CA ILE A 70 2.64 1.21 10.94
C ILE A 70 1.35 1.99 11.03
N THR A 71 0.79 2.41 9.89
CA THR A 71 -0.53 3.03 9.80
C THR A 71 -1.50 2.08 9.09
N SER A 72 -2.72 1.92 9.62
CA SER A 72 -3.74 1.02 9.07
C SER A 72 -5.14 1.53 9.37
N PHE A 73 -6.12 1.25 8.49
CA PHE A 73 -7.52 1.57 8.75
C PHE A 73 -8.08 0.82 9.97
N CYS A 74 -7.75 -0.46 10.10
CA CYS A 74 -8.18 -1.37 11.16
C CYS A 74 -9.57 -1.98 10.98
N THR A 75 -9.97 -2.78 11.99
CA THR A 75 -11.29 -3.41 12.12
C THR A 75 -11.64 -3.64 13.60
N THR A 76 -12.93 -3.61 13.90
CA THR A 76 -13.47 -3.98 15.24
C THR A 76 -13.48 -5.49 15.47
N PHE A 77 -13.38 -6.32 14.43
CA PHE A 77 -13.36 -7.78 14.54
C PHE A 77 -12.00 -8.24 15.09
N LYS A 78 -11.98 -8.58 16.38
CA LYS A 78 -10.77 -8.93 17.11
C LYS A 78 -9.96 -10.06 16.46
N ASP A 79 -10.62 -11.16 16.09
CA ASP A 79 -9.96 -12.33 15.49
C ASP A 79 -9.40 -11.99 14.09
N THR A 80 -10.13 -11.20 13.31
CA THR A 80 -9.68 -10.72 12.01
C THR A 80 -8.45 -9.82 12.18
N ARG A 81 -8.47 -8.88 13.14
CA ARG A 81 -7.33 -8.01 13.46
C ARG A 81 -6.08 -8.82 13.81
N ALA A 82 -6.25 -9.82 14.69
CA ALA A 82 -5.15 -10.70 15.12
C ALA A 82 -4.53 -11.49 13.95
N LYS A 83 -5.38 -12.04 13.06
CA LYS A 83 -4.94 -12.85 11.91
C LYS A 83 -4.36 -12.02 10.75
N THR A 84 -4.67 -10.74 10.67
CA THR A 84 -4.27 -9.85 9.58
C THR A 84 -3.23 -8.83 10.05
N ILE A 85 -3.67 -7.74 10.68
CA ILE A 85 -2.81 -6.62 11.09
C ILE A 85 -1.70 -7.11 12.02
N ASP A 86 -2.05 -7.79 13.10
CA ASP A 86 -1.08 -8.23 14.11
C ASP A 86 -0.10 -9.27 13.53
N ALA A 87 -0.56 -10.12 12.61
CA ALA A 87 0.31 -11.08 11.92
C ALA A 87 1.39 -10.36 11.07
N VAL A 88 1.01 -9.31 10.31
CA VAL A 88 1.96 -8.51 9.53
C VAL A 88 2.88 -7.71 10.45
N VAL A 89 2.34 -7.07 11.49
CA VAL A 89 3.12 -6.35 12.52
C VAL A 89 4.17 -7.25 13.13
N ASN A 90 3.80 -8.47 13.53
CA ASN A 90 4.72 -9.45 14.11
C ASN A 90 5.81 -9.89 13.12
N LYS A 91 5.48 -9.99 11.83
CA LYS A 91 6.46 -10.31 10.78
C LYS A 91 7.44 -9.16 10.59
N ILE A 92 6.99 -7.91 10.61
CA ILE A 92 7.85 -6.71 10.57
C ILE A 92 8.74 -6.66 11.83
N LYS A 93 8.19 -6.89 13.04
CA LYS A 93 8.99 -6.97 14.28
C LYS A 93 10.10 -8.01 14.19
N LYS A 94 9.82 -9.18 13.61
CA LYS A 94 10.83 -10.22 13.38
C LYS A 94 11.90 -9.82 12.37
N ALA A 95 11.53 -9.05 11.34
CA ALA A 95 12.48 -8.54 10.35
C ALA A 95 13.35 -7.40 10.88
N PHE A 96 12.90 -6.67 11.90
CA PHE A 96 13.58 -5.54 12.52
C PHE A 96 13.66 -5.68 14.05
N PRO A 97 14.38 -6.70 14.58
CA PRO A 97 14.36 -7.06 16.00
C PRO A 97 14.94 -5.97 16.93
N HIS A 98 15.70 -5.01 16.37
CA HIS A 98 16.34 -3.93 17.15
C HIS A 98 15.68 -2.58 16.95
N LYS A 99 14.52 -2.52 16.27
CA LYS A 99 13.77 -1.29 16.08
C LYS A 99 12.45 -1.34 16.85
N GLU A 100 12.08 -0.23 17.45
CA GLU A 100 10.73 -0.05 17.99
C GLU A 100 9.72 -0.12 16.84
N VAL A 101 8.64 -0.88 17.02
CA VAL A 101 7.54 -0.98 16.05
C VAL A 101 6.23 -0.65 16.73
N ARG A 102 5.60 0.45 16.32
CA ARG A 102 4.29 0.91 16.81
C ARG A 102 3.25 0.88 15.71
N VAL A 103 1.99 0.88 16.12
CA VAL A 103 0.84 0.85 15.24
C VAL A 103 -0.05 2.05 15.56
N ALA A 104 -0.52 2.72 14.53
CA ALA A 104 -1.54 3.75 14.59
C ALA A 104 -2.69 3.39 13.63
N PHE A 105 -3.92 3.71 14.04
CA PHE A 105 -5.09 3.47 13.20
C PHE A 105 -5.62 4.78 12.62
N THR A 106 -5.93 4.78 11.33
CA THR A 106 -6.46 5.95 10.63
C THR A 106 -7.96 6.15 10.85
N SER A 107 -8.68 5.11 11.24
CA SER A 107 -10.12 5.20 11.53
C SER A 107 -10.39 5.54 13.00
N HIS A 108 -10.72 6.80 13.27
CA HIS A 108 -11.10 7.28 14.60
C HIS A 108 -12.29 6.52 15.17
N ILE A 109 -13.30 6.25 14.34
CA ILE A 109 -14.52 5.51 14.75
C ILE A 109 -14.14 4.11 15.25
N ILE A 110 -13.21 3.42 14.58
CA ILE A 110 -12.81 2.07 14.98
C ILE A 110 -12.00 2.12 16.29
N ILE A 111 -11.11 3.11 16.45
CA ILE A 111 -10.37 3.31 17.71
C ILE A 111 -11.36 3.45 18.88
N ASP A 112 -12.37 4.32 18.75
CA ASP A 112 -13.35 4.56 19.79
C ASP A 112 -14.20 3.32 20.09
N ARG A 113 -14.60 2.58 19.06
CA ARG A 113 -15.35 1.32 19.22
C ARG A 113 -14.54 0.24 19.93
N ILE A 114 -13.26 0.08 19.58
CA ILE A 114 -12.36 -0.88 20.25
C ILE A 114 -12.16 -0.48 21.71
N MET A 115 -11.90 0.80 21.99
CA MET A 115 -11.79 1.28 23.36
C MET A 115 -13.05 1.01 24.17
N LYS A 116 -14.23 1.27 23.60
CA LYS A 116 -15.52 1.04 24.27
C LYS A 116 -15.82 -0.41 24.53
N HIS A 117 -15.48 -1.32 23.61
CA HIS A 117 -15.89 -2.72 23.69
C HIS A 117 -14.81 -3.66 24.27
N GLU A 118 -13.53 -3.31 24.06
CA GLU A 118 -12.39 -4.14 24.47
C GLU A 118 -11.53 -3.49 25.57
N GLY A 119 -11.71 -2.20 25.84
CA GLY A 119 -10.88 -1.44 26.79
C GLY A 119 -9.44 -1.24 26.31
N ILE A 120 -9.17 -1.44 25.01
CA ILE A 120 -7.82 -1.32 24.43
C ILE A 120 -7.66 0.05 23.80
N GLN A 121 -6.65 0.80 24.26
CA GLN A 121 -6.33 2.12 23.68
C GLN A 121 -5.43 1.94 22.46
N TYR A 122 -5.92 2.34 21.29
CA TYR A 122 -5.14 2.58 20.08
C TYR A 122 -5.03 4.07 19.81
N TYR A 123 -4.05 4.46 19.00
CA TYR A 123 -3.72 5.86 18.73
C TYR A 123 -3.95 6.20 17.27
N THR A 124 -4.32 7.45 16.99
CA THR A 124 -4.27 8.01 15.64
C THR A 124 -2.82 8.23 15.22
N PRO A 125 -2.52 8.46 13.92
CA PRO A 125 -1.16 8.78 13.47
C PRO A 125 -0.56 9.95 14.25
N GLU A 126 -1.30 11.03 14.48
CA GLU A 126 -0.85 12.22 15.23
C GLU A 126 -0.47 11.88 16.66
N GLN A 127 -1.33 11.15 17.36
CA GLN A 127 -1.07 10.73 18.74
C GLN A 127 0.13 9.77 18.81
N ALA A 128 0.31 8.92 17.81
CA ALA A 128 1.46 8.02 17.74
C ALA A 128 2.77 8.79 17.53
N TYR A 129 2.76 9.84 16.69
CA TYR A 129 3.91 10.73 16.54
C TYR A 129 4.26 11.44 17.85
N ASP A 130 3.26 11.99 18.55
CA ASP A 130 3.47 12.66 19.84
C ASP A 130 4.10 11.72 20.88
N ASN A 131 3.62 10.47 20.95
CA ASN A 131 4.18 9.44 21.82
C ASN A 131 5.62 9.06 21.44
N LEU A 132 5.90 8.90 20.12
CA LEU A 132 7.26 8.62 19.63
C LEU A 132 8.24 9.76 19.98
N LYS A 133 7.80 11.01 19.79
CA LYS A 133 8.59 12.20 20.14
C LYS A 133 8.87 12.26 21.64
N LYS A 134 7.86 12.02 22.49
CA LYS A 134 7.98 11.99 23.94
C LYS A 134 8.99 10.93 24.39
N ASP A 135 9.04 9.78 23.72
CA ASP A 135 9.97 8.70 24.02
C ASP A 135 11.35 8.90 23.38
N GLY A 136 11.59 10.07 22.75
CA GLY A 136 12.86 10.49 22.20
C GLY A 136 13.23 9.89 20.85
N TYR A 137 12.31 9.22 20.15
CA TYR A 137 12.53 8.80 18.76
C TYR A 137 12.59 10.04 17.88
N ASN A 138 13.53 10.07 16.94
CA ASN A 138 13.72 11.23 16.07
C ASN A 138 13.81 10.88 14.57
N ARG A 139 13.91 9.59 14.22
CA ARG A 139 13.78 9.15 12.83
C ARG A 139 12.69 8.06 12.74
N ILE A 140 11.70 8.28 11.87
CA ILE A 140 10.52 7.44 11.80
C ILE A 140 10.35 6.89 10.38
N ALA A 141 10.33 5.56 10.26
CA ALA A 141 9.93 4.86 9.05
C ALA A 141 8.43 4.55 9.13
N ILE A 142 7.62 5.12 8.22
CA ILE A 142 6.18 4.90 8.16
C ILE A 142 5.88 3.79 7.16
N VAL A 143 5.09 2.82 7.57
CA VAL A 143 4.66 1.69 6.74
C VAL A 143 3.13 1.66 6.67
N PRO A 144 2.55 2.30 5.65
CA PRO A 144 1.10 2.27 5.45
C PRO A 144 0.64 0.88 5.01
N PHE A 145 -0.35 0.30 5.72
CA PHE A 145 -0.96 -0.98 5.32
C PHE A 145 -2.03 -0.76 4.26
N ASN A 146 -1.71 0.05 3.26
CA ASN A 146 -2.55 0.35 2.12
C ASN A 146 -2.18 -0.53 0.93
N ILE A 147 -3.19 -0.97 0.18
CA ILE A 147 -2.99 -1.76 -1.05
C ILE A 147 -2.74 -0.85 -2.24
N ILE A 148 -3.43 0.29 -2.31
CA ILE A 148 -3.35 1.29 -3.37
C ILE A 148 -3.07 2.68 -2.78
N PRO A 149 -2.56 3.65 -3.55
CA PRO A 149 -2.50 5.05 -3.15
C PRO A 149 -3.90 5.66 -3.19
N GLY A 150 -4.54 5.74 -2.03
CA GLY A 150 -5.88 6.30 -1.83
C GLY A 150 -5.89 7.29 -0.67
N ILE A 151 -7.09 7.73 -0.25
CA ILE A 151 -7.29 8.71 0.83
C ILE A 151 -6.52 8.35 2.10
N GLU A 152 -6.53 7.07 2.49
CA GLU A 152 -5.86 6.58 3.71
C GLU A 152 -4.32 6.68 3.61
N TYR A 153 -3.79 6.48 2.40
CA TYR A 153 -2.37 6.68 2.13
C TYR A 153 -2.01 8.16 2.19
N ASP A 154 -2.81 9.02 1.56
CA ASP A 154 -2.61 10.47 1.59
C ASP A 154 -2.69 11.01 3.02
N TYR A 155 -3.58 10.48 3.87
CA TYR A 155 -3.62 10.82 5.28
C TYR A 155 -2.29 10.49 5.99
N SER A 156 -1.71 9.32 5.71
CA SER A 156 -0.42 8.93 6.30
C SER A 156 0.73 9.86 5.82
N VAL A 157 0.72 10.26 4.55
CA VAL A 157 1.69 11.19 3.97
C VAL A 157 1.53 12.59 4.58
N GLU A 158 0.29 13.08 4.70
CA GLU A 158 0.04 14.42 5.23
C GLU A 158 0.34 14.50 6.73
N ALA A 159 0.02 13.47 7.50
CA ALA A 159 0.43 13.37 8.90
C ALA A 159 1.97 13.48 9.04
N ALA A 160 2.73 12.84 8.14
CA ALA A 160 4.20 12.96 8.10
C ALA A 160 4.65 14.38 7.73
N ASN A 161 4.00 15.03 6.75
CA ASN A 161 4.29 16.41 6.35
C ASN A 161 4.14 17.38 7.52
N LEU A 162 3.03 17.29 8.26
CA LEU A 162 2.74 18.14 9.41
C LEU A 162 3.72 17.92 10.57
N GLN A 163 4.28 16.73 10.68
CA GLN A 163 5.25 16.37 11.72
C GLN A 163 6.72 16.63 11.35
N GLN A 164 7.03 17.04 10.11
CA GLN A 164 8.40 17.26 9.63
C GLN A 164 9.25 18.11 10.58
N LYS A 165 8.68 19.18 11.17
CA LYS A 165 9.38 20.06 12.11
C LYS A 165 9.76 19.41 13.45
N ASN A 166 9.12 18.29 13.80
CA ASN A 166 9.26 17.62 15.08
C ASN A 166 10.25 16.46 15.08
N PHE A 167 10.66 15.99 13.90
CA PHE A 167 11.54 14.82 13.73
C PHE A 167 12.74 15.16 12.86
N LYS A 168 13.88 14.53 13.15
CA LYS A 168 15.07 14.64 12.34
C LYS A 168 14.83 14.15 10.91
N LYS A 169 14.13 12.99 10.79
CA LYS A 169 13.79 12.41 9.50
C LYS A 169 12.54 11.53 9.59
N ILE A 170 11.68 11.64 8.61
CA ILE A 170 10.53 10.74 8.42
C ILE A 170 10.59 10.20 7.00
N ALA A 171 10.44 8.89 6.83
CA ALA A 171 10.33 8.24 5.53
C ALA A 171 9.02 7.46 5.44
N VAL A 172 8.16 7.77 4.47
CA VAL A 172 6.87 7.11 4.26
C VAL A 172 7.00 6.15 3.08
N ALA A 173 6.83 4.85 3.33
CA ALA A 173 6.81 3.83 2.28
C ALA A 173 5.63 4.02 1.33
N THR A 174 5.74 3.46 0.13
CA THR A 174 4.61 3.36 -0.80
C THR A 174 3.59 2.32 -0.34
N PRO A 175 2.35 2.37 -0.84
CA PRO A 175 1.43 1.23 -0.76
C PRO A 175 1.99 -0.01 -1.43
N VAL A 176 1.33 -1.16 -1.26
CA VAL A 176 1.76 -2.42 -1.87
C VAL A 176 1.78 -2.34 -3.39
N MET A 177 0.72 -1.77 -4.00
CA MET A 177 0.67 -1.45 -5.42
C MET A 177 0.88 0.05 -5.60
N TYR A 178 2.00 0.44 -6.21
CA TYR A 178 2.35 1.82 -6.48
C TYR A 178 2.99 1.97 -7.86
N TYR A 179 4.12 1.30 -8.12
CA TYR A 179 4.79 1.31 -9.42
C TYR A 179 4.17 0.29 -10.37
N MET A 180 4.16 0.63 -11.67
CA MET A 180 3.55 -0.15 -12.73
C MET A 180 4.55 -0.64 -13.78
N GLY A 181 5.84 -0.66 -13.45
CA GLY A 181 6.91 -1.15 -14.34
C GLY A 181 7.40 -0.15 -15.40
N GLN A 182 7.08 1.16 -15.26
CA GLN A 182 7.59 2.18 -16.16
C GLN A 182 8.99 2.65 -15.74
N GLU A 183 9.82 3.05 -16.70
CA GLU A 183 11.11 3.71 -16.48
C GLU A 183 12.00 2.97 -15.46
N ASP A 184 12.17 1.67 -15.67
CA ASP A 184 12.96 0.77 -14.80
C ASP A 184 12.43 0.62 -13.35
N GLN A 185 11.21 1.10 -13.07
CA GLN A 185 10.54 0.84 -11.79
C GLN A 185 10.01 -0.60 -11.74
N PRO A 186 9.88 -1.20 -10.54
CA PRO A 186 9.27 -2.52 -10.39
C PRO A 186 7.80 -2.51 -10.83
N ASP A 187 7.31 -3.65 -11.32
CA ASP A 187 5.88 -3.85 -11.54
C ASP A 187 5.24 -4.45 -10.28
N GLN A 188 4.89 -3.59 -9.32
CA GLN A 188 4.33 -3.99 -8.04
C GLN A 188 2.91 -4.55 -8.15
N ILE A 189 2.21 -4.28 -9.26
CA ILE A 189 0.91 -4.90 -9.53
C ILE A 189 1.09 -6.37 -9.85
N ASN A 190 2.08 -6.71 -10.68
CA ASN A 190 2.43 -8.11 -10.96
C ASN A 190 2.90 -8.83 -9.69
N ASP A 191 3.69 -8.18 -8.84
CA ASP A 191 4.15 -8.74 -7.57
C ASP A 191 2.98 -9.04 -6.63
N PHE A 192 2.03 -8.09 -6.52
CA PHE A 192 0.80 -8.28 -5.75
C PHE A 192 -0.04 -9.44 -6.30
N LEU A 193 -0.26 -9.49 -7.60
CA LEU A 193 -1.03 -10.57 -8.24
C LEU A 193 -0.38 -11.94 -8.07
N ASN A 194 0.96 -12.03 -8.15
CA ASN A 194 1.68 -13.26 -7.87
C ASN A 194 1.52 -13.70 -6.41
N ALA A 195 1.54 -12.76 -5.46
CA ALA A 195 1.25 -13.05 -4.06
C ALA A 195 -0.21 -13.47 -3.86
N LEU A 196 -1.16 -12.83 -4.57
CA LEU A 196 -2.59 -13.14 -4.50
C LEU A 196 -2.91 -14.55 -5.02
N LYS A 197 -2.16 -15.04 -6.03
CA LYS A 197 -2.32 -16.41 -6.56
C LYS A 197 -2.21 -17.48 -5.49
N TYR A 198 -1.49 -17.21 -4.40
CA TYR A 198 -1.38 -18.14 -3.27
C TYR A 198 -2.72 -18.45 -2.58
N GLN A 199 -3.70 -17.56 -2.70
CA GLN A 199 -5.04 -17.70 -2.12
C GLN A 199 -6.06 -18.30 -3.11
N LEU A 200 -5.71 -18.39 -4.39
CA LEU A 200 -6.65 -18.89 -5.41
C LEU A 200 -6.92 -20.37 -5.22
N PRO A 201 -8.13 -20.83 -5.59
CA PRO A 201 -8.40 -22.26 -5.74
C PRO A 201 -7.41 -22.90 -6.73
N GLN A 202 -6.77 -24.00 -6.33
CA GLN A 202 -5.75 -24.65 -7.17
C GLN A 202 -6.29 -25.18 -8.52
N HIS A 203 -7.58 -25.55 -8.55
CA HIS A 203 -8.23 -26.08 -9.74
C HIS A 203 -9.57 -25.38 -9.95
N MET A 204 -9.61 -24.45 -10.89
CA MET A 204 -10.84 -23.83 -11.35
C MET A 204 -11.31 -24.48 -12.64
N GLN A 205 -12.59 -24.84 -12.71
CA GLN A 205 -13.21 -25.32 -13.95
C GLN A 205 -13.45 -24.15 -14.92
N LYS A 206 -13.63 -24.44 -16.20
CA LYS A 206 -13.87 -23.41 -17.24
C LYS A 206 -15.10 -22.53 -16.98
N ASN A 207 -16.09 -23.07 -16.25
CA ASN A 207 -17.34 -22.41 -15.89
C ASN A 207 -17.31 -21.85 -14.44
N GLU A 208 -16.15 -21.73 -13.83
CA GLU A 208 -15.95 -21.13 -12.52
C GLU A 208 -15.20 -19.80 -12.65
N ALA A 209 -15.52 -18.84 -11.78
CA ALA A 209 -14.85 -17.56 -11.69
C ALA A 209 -14.52 -17.19 -10.25
N VAL A 210 -13.48 -16.35 -10.08
CA VAL A 210 -13.18 -15.67 -8.83
C VAL A 210 -13.45 -14.18 -9.01
N LEU A 211 -14.21 -13.60 -8.10
CA LEU A 211 -14.48 -12.17 -8.03
C LEU A 211 -13.73 -11.58 -6.82
N PHE A 212 -12.78 -10.73 -7.12
CA PHE A 212 -12.01 -10.01 -6.12
C PHE A 212 -12.74 -8.73 -5.72
N MET A 213 -13.27 -8.68 -4.51
CA MET A 213 -13.95 -7.52 -3.97
C MET A 213 -12.96 -6.55 -3.32
N ALA A 214 -12.80 -5.39 -3.93
CA ALA A 214 -12.09 -4.25 -3.36
C ALA A 214 -13.05 -3.36 -2.57
N HIS A 215 -12.51 -2.52 -1.67
CA HIS A 215 -13.32 -1.49 -1.02
C HIS A 215 -13.84 -0.47 -2.05
N GLY A 216 -12.96 0.02 -2.91
CA GLY A 216 -13.23 1.18 -3.75
C GLY A 216 -12.88 2.49 -3.03
N THR A 217 -12.83 3.59 -3.77
CA THR A 217 -12.56 4.91 -3.21
C THR A 217 -12.96 5.99 -4.22
N PRO A 218 -13.44 7.18 -3.79
CA PRO A 218 -13.61 8.33 -4.68
C PRO A 218 -12.27 8.94 -5.14
N HIS A 219 -11.13 8.53 -4.53
CA HIS A 219 -9.81 8.99 -4.92
C HIS A 219 -9.41 8.46 -6.31
N PRO A 220 -8.66 9.22 -7.15
CA PRO A 220 -8.16 8.74 -8.45
C PRO A 220 -7.39 7.41 -8.39
N GLY A 221 -6.80 7.08 -7.24
CA GLY A 221 -6.18 5.77 -6.98
C GLY A 221 -7.11 4.58 -7.19
N ASN A 222 -8.43 4.77 -7.26
CA ASN A 222 -9.38 3.74 -7.64
C ASN A 222 -9.06 3.11 -9.02
N ALA A 223 -8.38 3.84 -9.91
CA ALA A 223 -7.94 3.35 -11.21
C ALA A 223 -7.00 2.13 -11.11
N PHE A 224 -6.33 1.92 -9.99
CA PHE A 224 -5.49 0.74 -9.76
C PHE A 224 -6.26 -0.57 -9.90
N TYR A 225 -7.54 -0.60 -9.58
CA TYR A 225 -8.36 -1.79 -9.75
C TYR A 225 -8.60 -2.13 -11.22
N ALA A 226 -8.76 -1.14 -12.09
CA ALA A 226 -8.84 -1.34 -13.54
C ALA A 226 -7.49 -1.81 -14.11
N VAL A 227 -6.37 -1.24 -13.66
CA VAL A 227 -5.04 -1.70 -14.06
C VAL A 227 -4.77 -3.12 -13.54
N MET A 228 -5.23 -3.45 -12.35
CA MET A 228 -5.14 -4.82 -11.81
C MET A 228 -5.89 -5.82 -12.70
N GLN A 229 -7.09 -5.47 -13.19
CA GLN A 229 -7.85 -6.29 -14.14
C GLN A 229 -7.06 -6.51 -15.44
N ASP A 230 -6.52 -5.45 -16.02
CA ASP A 230 -5.66 -5.52 -17.23
C ASP A 230 -4.46 -6.46 -17.01
N ARG A 231 -3.75 -6.33 -15.90
CA ARG A 231 -2.62 -7.20 -15.56
C ARG A 231 -3.03 -8.66 -15.35
N MET A 232 -4.17 -8.92 -14.73
CA MET A 232 -4.70 -10.29 -14.59
C MET A 232 -4.94 -10.93 -15.96
N GLU A 233 -5.50 -10.20 -16.92
CA GLU A 233 -5.70 -10.66 -18.29
C GLU A 233 -4.37 -10.95 -18.98
N MET A 234 -3.40 -10.03 -18.91
CA MET A 234 -2.05 -10.23 -19.45
C MET A 234 -1.32 -11.44 -18.83
N MET A 235 -1.54 -11.72 -17.55
CA MET A 235 -0.98 -12.87 -16.84
C MET A 235 -1.75 -14.18 -17.12
N GLY A 236 -2.78 -14.16 -17.96
CA GLY A 236 -3.60 -15.31 -18.29
C GLY A 236 -4.47 -15.82 -17.13
N MET A 237 -4.80 -14.99 -16.16
CA MET A 237 -5.71 -15.31 -15.04
C MET A 237 -7.16 -15.31 -15.55
N LYS A 238 -7.53 -16.40 -16.24
CA LYS A 238 -8.86 -16.53 -16.82
C LYS A 238 -9.95 -16.57 -15.75
N ASN A 239 -11.08 -15.93 -16.04
CA ASN A 239 -12.26 -15.90 -15.16
C ASN A 239 -11.97 -15.31 -13.76
N ALA A 240 -11.02 -14.39 -13.68
CA ALA A 240 -10.72 -13.59 -12.51
C ALA A 240 -11.13 -12.14 -12.76
N TYR A 241 -11.95 -11.57 -11.88
CA TYR A 241 -12.53 -10.24 -12.05
C TYR A 241 -12.35 -9.42 -10.79
N VAL A 242 -12.02 -8.14 -10.95
CA VAL A 242 -11.98 -7.18 -9.84
C VAL A 242 -13.24 -6.33 -9.87
N TYR A 243 -13.83 -6.09 -8.70
CA TYR A 243 -14.91 -5.15 -8.52
C TYR A 243 -14.82 -4.48 -7.15
N SER A 244 -15.53 -3.38 -6.96
CA SER A 244 -15.50 -2.56 -5.75
C SER A 244 -16.88 -2.46 -5.11
N VAL A 245 -16.90 -2.32 -3.79
CA VAL A 245 -18.11 -1.96 -3.03
C VAL A 245 -18.47 -0.49 -3.28
N GLU A 246 -17.50 0.40 -3.09
CA GLU A 246 -17.65 1.86 -3.17
C GLU A 246 -16.83 2.46 -4.33
N GLY A 247 -17.04 1.94 -5.56
CA GLY A 247 -16.28 2.44 -6.71
C GLY A 247 -16.66 1.73 -8.00
N ARG A 248 -15.78 1.88 -8.98
CA ARG A 248 -15.89 1.17 -10.26
C ARG A 248 -14.59 0.46 -10.61
N PRO A 249 -14.66 -0.73 -11.29
CA PRO A 249 -15.90 -1.46 -11.62
C PRO A 249 -16.65 -1.92 -10.37
N ASN A 250 -17.98 -1.97 -10.44
CA ASN A 250 -18.84 -2.54 -9.40
C ASN A 250 -19.36 -3.95 -9.81
N LEU A 251 -20.21 -4.55 -8.97
CA LEU A 251 -20.74 -5.89 -9.26
C LEU A 251 -21.59 -5.93 -10.54
N ASP A 252 -22.38 -4.86 -10.80
CA ASP A 252 -23.22 -4.78 -12.00
C ASP A 252 -22.39 -4.71 -13.30
N ASP A 253 -21.19 -4.12 -13.22
CA ASP A 253 -20.26 -4.09 -14.36
C ASP A 253 -19.69 -5.49 -14.66
N VAL A 254 -19.57 -6.38 -13.66
CA VAL A 254 -18.97 -7.71 -13.82
C VAL A 254 -19.99 -8.78 -14.25
N ILE A 255 -21.22 -8.72 -13.78
CA ILE A 255 -22.27 -9.73 -14.08
C ILE A 255 -22.42 -10.02 -15.58
N PRO A 256 -22.47 -9.04 -16.49
CA PRO A 256 -22.54 -9.28 -17.92
C PRO A 256 -21.38 -10.12 -18.47
N HIS A 257 -20.16 -9.88 -17.95
CA HIS A 257 -18.97 -10.67 -18.34
C HIS A 257 -19.06 -12.12 -17.88
N LEU A 258 -19.59 -12.37 -16.67
CA LEU A 258 -19.81 -13.73 -16.18
C LEU A 258 -20.78 -14.49 -17.08
N LYS A 259 -21.90 -13.85 -17.47
CA LYS A 259 -22.89 -14.44 -18.35
C LYS A 259 -22.34 -14.72 -19.75
N ALA A 260 -21.61 -13.77 -20.33
CA ALA A 260 -20.97 -13.91 -21.64
C ALA A 260 -19.95 -15.08 -21.66
N ASN A 261 -19.21 -15.27 -20.57
CA ASN A 261 -18.25 -16.35 -20.40
C ASN A 261 -18.87 -17.68 -19.90
N LYS A 262 -20.21 -17.76 -19.82
CA LYS A 262 -20.96 -18.94 -19.38
C LYS A 262 -20.52 -19.48 -18.01
N ILE A 263 -20.19 -18.57 -17.11
CA ILE A 263 -19.88 -18.90 -15.73
C ILE A 263 -21.13 -19.41 -15.03
N GLN A 264 -20.96 -20.44 -14.21
CA GLN A 264 -22.02 -21.06 -13.41
C GLN A 264 -21.73 -20.97 -11.91
N LYS A 265 -20.47 -20.89 -11.54
CA LYS A 265 -20.04 -20.85 -10.14
C LYS A 265 -19.05 -19.72 -9.93
N VAL A 266 -19.28 -18.96 -8.86
CA VAL A 266 -18.48 -17.79 -8.48
C VAL A 266 -17.92 -18.00 -7.07
N THR A 267 -16.65 -17.65 -6.86
CA THR A 267 -16.05 -17.53 -5.53
C THR A 267 -15.77 -16.06 -5.27
N LEU A 268 -16.41 -15.49 -4.24
CA LEU A 268 -16.18 -14.12 -3.78
C LEU A 268 -14.98 -14.09 -2.82
N MET A 269 -14.03 -13.19 -3.05
CA MET A 269 -12.82 -13.03 -2.23
C MET A 269 -12.53 -11.55 -1.99
N PRO A 270 -12.36 -11.08 -0.74
CA PRO A 270 -11.99 -9.69 -0.49
C PRO A 270 -10.50 -9.47 -0.82
N ILE A 271 -10.19 -8.35 -1.47
CA ILE A 271 -8.82 -7.84 -1.64
C ILE A 271 -8.61 -6.59 -0.79
N MET A 272 -8.92 -6.73 0.48
CA MET A 272 -8.74 -5.74 1.53
C MET A 272 -7.79 -6.27 2.59
N MET A 273 -7.04 -5.41 3.26
CA MET A 273 -6.11 -5.79 4.34
C MET A 273 -6.78 -6.68 5.38
N VAL A 274 -8.01 -6.34 5.73
CA VAL A 274 -8.85 -7.05 6.70
C VAL A 274 -10.18 -7.48 6.05
N ALA A 275 -10.68 -8.66 6.38
CA ALA A 275 -12.03 -9.09 6.04
C ALA A 275 -12.99 -8.65 7.17
N GLY A 276 -13.32 -7.36 7.17
CA GLY A 276 -14.18 -6.72 8.17
C GLY A 276 -15.67 -6.74 7.76
N ASP A 277 -16.36 -5.64 8.05
CA ASP A 277 -17.78 -5.46 7.83
C ASP A 277 -18.21 -5.72 6.39
N HIS A 278 -17.59 -5.04 5.42
CA HIS A 278 -17.88 -5.24 3.99
C HIS A 278 -17.74 -6.69 3.51
N ALA A 279 -16.76 -7.43 4.04
CA ALA A 279 -16.58 -8.84 3.63
C ALA A 279 -17.65 -9.75 4.24
N ASN A 280 -18.07 -9.48 5.48
CA ASN A 280 -19.05 -10.31 6.18
C ASN A 280 -20.50 -9.96 5.81
N ASN A 281 -20.81 -8.69 5.64
CA ASN A 281 -22.18 -8.21 5.38
C ASN A 281 -22.40 -7.96 3.88
N ASP A 282 -21.69 -7.01 3.26
CA ASP A 282 -21.98 -6.63 1.87
C ASP A 282 -21.60 -7.73 0.88
N MET A 283 -20.46 -8.44 1.10
CA MET A 283 -20.05 -9.51 0.21
C MET A 283 -20.78 -10.83 0.48
N ALA A 284 -20.78 -11.30 1.72
CA ALA A 284 -21.14 -12.66 2.10
C ALA A 284 -22.38 -12.77 2.97
N GLY A 285 -23.03 -11.67 3.31
CA GLY A 285 -24.25 -11.63 4.13
C GLY A 285 -25.44 -12.34 3.49
N ASP A 286 -26.52 -12.52 4.29
CA ASP A 286 -27.75 -13.18 3.87
C ASP A 286 -28.86 -12.16 3.50
N GLU A 287 -28.56 -10.86 3.62
CA GLU A 287 -29.49 -9.80 3.21
C GLU A 287 -29.64 -9.76 1.68
N PRO A 288 -30.81 -9.39 1.15
CA PRO A 288 -31.08 -9.44 -0.29
C PRO A 288 -30.17 -8.59 -1.17
N ASP A 289 -29.55 -7.56 -0.60
CA ASP A 289 -28.63 -6.63 -1.25
C ASP A 289 -27.16 -7.04 -1.11
N SER A 290 -26.85 -8.13 -0.41
CA SER A 290 -25.49 -8.67 -0.39
C SER A 290 -25.09 -9.21 -1.76
N HIS A 291 -23.82 -9.08 -2.10
CA HIS A 291 -23.29 -9.55 -3.40
C HIS A 291 -23.51 -11.05 -3.62
N LYS A 292 -23.42 -11.86 -2.57
CA LYS A 292 -23.78 -13.28 -2.62
C LYS A 292 -25.23 -13.49 -3.05
N MET A 293 -26.18 -12.79 -2.44
CA MET A 293 -27.59 -12.96 -2.74
C MET A 293 -27.96 -12.40 -4.11
N ILE A 294 -27.36 -11.28 -4.51
CA ILE A 294 -27.51 -10.72 -5.88
C ILE A 294 -27.05 -11.75 -6.92
N LEU A 295 -25.87 -12.31 -6.78
CA LEU A 295 -25.33 -13.30 -7.71
C LEU A 295 -26.14 -14.61 -7.73
N GLN A 296 -26.66 -15.06 -6.58
CA GLN A 296 -27.56 -16.21 -6.50
C GLN A 296 -28.87 -15.96 -7.26
N LYS A 297 -29.44 -14.75 -7.11
CA LYS A 297 -30.65 -14.34 -7.86
C LYS A 297 -30.39 -14.28 -9.37
N GLU A 298 -29.16 -13.94 -9.79
CA GLU A 298 -28.73 -13.95 -11.18
C GLU A 298 -28.45 -15.39 -11.73
N GLY A 299 -28.60 -16.41 -10.88
CA GLY A 299 -28.50 -17.84 -11.25
C GLY A 299 -27.14 -18.46 -11.02
N PHE A 300 -26.19 -17.77 -10.39
CA PHE A 300 -24.88 -18.34 -10.10
C PHE A 300 -24.86 -19.17 -8.80
N LYS A 301 -24.08 -20.22 -8.77
CA LYS A 301 -23.67 -20.86 -7.50
C LYS A 301 -22.56 -20.03 -6.87
N VAL A 302 -22.73 -19.62 -5.60
CA VAL A 302 -21.80 -18.69 -4.95
C VAL A 302 -21.12 -19.35 -3.76
N ASN A 303 -19.79 -19.32 -3.76
CA ASN A 303 -18.94 -19.59 -2.61
C ASN A 303 -18.37 -18.27 -2.08
N THR A 304 -18.07 -18.22 -0.79
CA THR A 304 -17.40 -17.08 -0.16
C THR A 304 -16.11 -17.53 0.51
N TYR A 305 -15.03 -16.75 0.30
CA TYR A 305 -13.74 -16.94 0.94
C TYR A 305 -13.43 -15.68 1.78
N ILE A 306 -13.84 -15.70 3.06
CA ILE A 306 -13.78 -14.53 3.94
C ILE A 306 -12.44 -14.53 4.67
N ARG A 307 -11.38 -14.06 4.01
CA ARG A 307 -10.06 -13.83 4.60
C ARG A 307 -9.47 -12.52 4.10
N GLY A 308 -8.88 -11.76 5.03
CA GLY A 308 -8.16 -10.55 4.68
C GLY A 308 -6.80 -10.85 4.04
N LEU A 309 -6.30 -9.90 3.25
CA LEU A 309 -4.98 -10.00 2.62
C LEU A 309 -3.84 -10.16 3.64
N GLY A 310 -4.01 -9.60 4.85
CA GLY A 310 -3.04 -9.76 5.94
C GLY A 310 -2.87 -11.20 6.43
N GLU A 311 -3.78 -12.13 6.09
CA GLU A 311 -3.62 -13.58 6.38
C GLU A 311 -2.71 -14.28 5.35
N ASN A 312 -2.46 -13.67 4.20
CA ASN A 312 -1.63 -14.24 3.15
C ASN A 312 -0.14 -14.00 3.43
N PRO A 313 0.68 -15.06 3.66
CA PRO A 313 2.09 -14.90 4.00
C PRO A 313 2.90 -14.19 2.90
N LYS A 314 2.50 -14.29 1.62
CA LYS A 314 3.16 -13.60 0.51
C LYS A 314 2.82 -12.12 0.47
N ILE A 315 1.59 -11.74 0.78
CA ILE A 315 1.22 -10.33 0.97
C ILE A 315 1.93 -9.73 2.19
N GLN A 316 2.04 -10.49 3.28
CA GLN A 316 2.82 -10.07 4.45
C GLN A 316 4.30 -9.78 4.07
N ASP A 317 4.90 -10.58 3.16
CA ASP A 317 6.25 -10.34 2.66
C ASP A 317 6.35 -8.99 1.93
N LEU A 318 5.36 -8.62 1.13
CA LEU A 318 5.32 -7.32 0.45
C LEU A 318 5.33 -6.15 1.45
N PHE A 319 4.59 -6.25 2.56
CA PHE A 319 4.64 -5.21 3.60
C PHE A 319 5.99 -5.15 4.32
N VAL A 320 6.67 -6.29 4.49
CA VAL A 320 8.03 -6.29 5.03
C VAL A 320 8.99 -5.59 4.07
N GLU A 321 8.84 -5.75 2.76
CA GLU A 321 9.64 -5.02 1.77
C GLU A 321 9.36 -3.50 1.83
N ARG A 322 8.08 -3.07 1.95
CA ARG A 322 7.75 -1.65 2.17
C ARG A 322 8.43 -1.11 3.44
N ALA A 323 8.48 -1.90 4.51
CA ALA A 323 9.18 -1.52 5.73
C ALA A 323 10.70 -1.39 5.50
N ARG A 324 11.32 -2.29 4.72
CA ARG A 324 12.75 -2.20 4.35
C ARG A 324 13.05 -0.92 3.59
N GLU A 325 12.23 -0.58 2.60
CA GLU A 325 12.39 0.63 1.79
C GLU A 325 12.33 1.90 2.66
N ALA A 326 11.33 2.00 3.56
CA ALA A 326 11.21 3.16 4.46
C ALA A 326 12.40 3.25 5.44
N VAL A 327 12.81 2.14 6.03
CA VAL A 327 13.97 2.10 6.94
C VAL A 327 15.25 2.48 6.22
N GLN A 328 15.48 1.94 5.03
CA GLN A 328 16.64 2.26 4.21
C GLN A 328 16.66 3.74 3.79
N ALA A 329 15.49 4.31 3.48
CA ALA A 329 15.37 5.72 3.13
C ALA A 329 15.74 6.67 4.29
N LEU A 330 15.65 6.21 5.54
CA LEU A 330 16.16 6.99 6.68
C LEU A 330 17.68 7.22 6.59
N ASP A 331 18.42 6.30 6.00
CA ASP A 331 19.88 6.37 5.91
C ASP A 331 20.38 6.91 4.56
N THR A 332 19.66 6.67 3.47
CA THR A 332 20.18 6.84 2.11
C THR A 332 19.48 7.89 1.27
N LYS A 333 18.21 8.16 1.49
CA LYS A 333 17.42 9.08 0.65
C LYS A 333 17.25 10.43 1.35
N GLU A 334 17.63 11.51 0.68
CA GLU A 334 17.44 12.89 1.17
C GLU A 334 16.05 13.43 0.79
N ALA A 335 15.53 14.35 1.59
CA ALA A 335 14.31 15.07 1.26
C ALA A 335 14.57 16.02 0.08
N LYS A 336 13.70 16.03 -0.93
CA LYS A 336 13.77 16.98 -2.04
C LYS A 336 13.59 18.43 -1.57
N VAL A 337 12.79 18.64 -0.52
CA VAL A 337 12.55 19.94 0.13
C VAL A 337 12.68 19.78 1.63
N PRO A 338 13.88 19.91 2.20
CA PRO A 338 14.07 19.80 3.64
C PRO A 338 13.47 21.02 4.37
N TYR A 339 12.90 20.79 5.53
CA TYR A 339 12.43 21.86 6.42
C TYR A 339 13.61 22.56 7.05
N THR A 340 13.72 23.87 6.80
CA THR A 340 14.70 24.75 7.46
C THR A 340 13.95 25.77 8.31
N PRO A 341 14.07 25.72 9.66
CA PRO A 341 13.43 26.70 10.52
C PRO A 341 13.91 28.10 10.17
N MET A 342 12.98 29.03 9.95
CA MET A 342 13.36 30.45 9.87
C MET A 342 13.93 30.87 11.21
N HIS A 343 15.16 31.36 11.21
CA HIS A 343 15.71 32.02 12.40
C HIS A 343 14.80 33.21 12.74
N SER A 344 14.14 33.15 13.89
CA SER A 344 13.52 34.35 14.44
C SER A 344 14.62 35.37 14.60
N LYS A 345 14.66 36.42 13.78
CA LYS A 345 15.50 37.59 14.06
C LYS A 345 15.06 38.07 15.43
N LYS A 346 15.93 37.88 16.43
CA LYS A 346 15.79 38.58 17.70
C LYS A 346 15.89 40.05 17.37
N HIS A 347 14.77 40.75 17.41
CA HIS A 347 14.71 42.20 17.46
C HIS A 347 15.05 42.68 18.88
#